data_4736bbac7af49ba09a36ddd148baf117
#
_entry.id   4736bbac7af49ba09a36ddd148baf117
#
_cell.length_a   1.000
_cell.length_b   1.000
_cell.length_c   1.000
_cell.angle_alpha   90.00
_cell.angle_beta   90.00
_cell.angle_gamma   90.00
#
_symmetry.space_group_name_H-M   'P 1'
#
loop_
_entity.id
_entity.type
_entity.pdbx_description
1 polymer ?
#
loop_
_entity_poly.entity_id
_entity_poly.type
_entity_poly.pdbx_seq_one_letter_code
_entity_poly.pdbx_strand_id
1 'polypeptide(L)'
;MAEAAVHSNRYPQYDNVLLRERLAALYGFSTEEVVCGNGASELFVAIVHALRPKRVGILAPSFSGYAWAAQTVGAEICSIPLQEENNFAMDMAQMESLCRQLDGIGLLFLANPANPVGNKMEASLLETLLDVCEKRRITVVLDECFIAFTGTEGYVSWIRKYPHLIVVRAYTKIYAIPGIRLGYLLAQKDICEKIAHQLPEWNVSVVAQRIGMDILDDSIPGWNRRKYLKDTIELIQEEKRFLKHELTKIFGDQMKIFPSEANFLLLKTQIPLYRLLLERGILIRNCANYTGLGQDFYRIAVKGHPENVQLIEALLDIKKKGEEKRYGKH
;
A
#
# COMPACT_ATOMS: atom_id res chain seq x y z
N MET A 1 6.11 -21.00 9.72
CA MET A 1 7.38 -20.23 9.62
C MET A 1 8.59 -21.02 10.11
N ALA A 2 8.56 -21.64 11.30
CA ALA A 2 9.70 -22.46 11.78
C ALA A 2 10.03 -23.61 10.81
N GLU A 3 9.03 -24.33 10.30
CA GLU A 3 9.19 -25.40 9.33
C GLU A 3 9.76 -24.90 7.98
N ALA A 4 9.34 -23.73 7.52
CA ALA A 4 9.89 -23.12 6.31
C ALA A 4 11.39 -22.75 6.45
N ALA A 5 11.83 -22.36 7.65
CA ALA A 5 13.24 -22.07 7.93
C ALA A 5 14.16 -23.28 7.83
N VAL A 6 13.65 -24.50 8.06
CA VAL A 6 14.42 -25.76 7.94
C VAL A 6 14.99 -25.95 6.53
N HIS A 7 14.32 -25.39 5.52
CA HIS A 7 14.75 -25.48 4.13
C HIS A 7 15.72 -24.38 3.68
N SER A 8 16.15 -23.50 4.60
CA SER A 8 17.05 -22.37 4.28
C SER A 8 18.46 -22.79 3.78
N ASN A 9 18.82 -24.07 3.94
CA ASN A 9 20.07 -24.67 3.43
C ASN A 9 20.00 -25.04 1.95
N ARG A 10 18.90 -24.75 1.25
CA ARG A 10 18.70 -25.04 -0.18
C ARG A 10 18.43 -23.76 -0.95
N TYR A 11 18.82 -23.74 -2.22
CA TYR A 11 18.37 -22.66 -3.12
C TYR A 11 16.84 -22.68 -3.26
N PRO A 12 16.20 -21.51 -3.37
CA PRO A 12 14.79 -21.44 -3.70
C PRO A 12 14.52 -22.06 -5.07
N GLN A 13 13.25 -22.36 -5.33
CA GLN A 13 12.85 -22.75 -6.66
C GLN A 13 13.13 -21.59 -7.63
N TYR A 14 13.80 -21.93 -8.75
CA TYR A 14 14.02 -21.00 -9.84
C TYR A 14 12.70 -20.45 -10.37
N ASP A 15 12.64 -19.14 -10.65
CA ASP A 15 11.48 -18.45 -11.24
C ASP A 15 10.17 -18.55 -10.41
N ASN A 16 10.22 -19.05 -9.18
CA ASN A 16 9.04 -19.13 -8.28
C ASN A 16 7.82 -19.84 -8.88
N VAL A 17 8.01 -20.80 -9.80
CA VAL A 17 6.95 -21.35 -10.66
C VAL A 17 5.75 -21.88 -9.87
N LEU A 18 5.98 -22.68 -8.79
CA LEU A 18 4.87 -23.24 -7.99
C LEU A 18 4.05 -22.16 -7.29
N LEU A 19 4.68 -21.10 -6.80
CA LEU A 19 3.97 -19.98 -6.20
C LEU A 19 3.18 -19.21 -7.25
N ARG A 20 3.77 -18.98 -8.44
CA ARG A 20 3.10 -18.32 -9.57
C ARG A 20 1.91 -19.12 -10.07
N GLU A 21 2.00 -20.44 -10.15
CA GLU A 21 0.88 -21.34 -10.50
C GLU A 21 -0.29 -21.19 -9.53
N ARG A 22 -0.03 -21.20 -8.22
CA ARG A 22 -1.07 -21.02 -7.20
C ARG A 22 -1.71 -19.65 -7.27
N LEU A 23 -0.93 -18.58 -7.49
CA LEU A 23 -1.43 -17.23 -7.68
C LEU A 23 -2.26 -17.11 -8.96
N ALA A 24 -1.77 -17.66 -10.06
CA ALA A 24 -2.48 -17.68 -11.33
C ALA A 24 -3.83 -18.38 -11.20
N ALA A 25 -3.86 -19.56 -10.58
CA ALA A 25 -5.11 -20.29 -10.29
C ALA A 25 -6.07 -19.48 -9.41
N LEU A 26 -5.57 -18.77 -8.39
CA LEU A 26 -6.40 -17.93 -7.51
C LEU A 26 -7.15 -16.84 -8.26
N TYR A 27 -6.52 -16.23 -9.28
CA TYR A 27 -7.07 -15.09 -10.01
C TYR A 27 -7.63 -15.43 -11.40
N GLY A 28 -7.53 -16.68 -11.85
CA GLY A 28 -7.98 -17.10 -13.17
C GLY A 28 -7.07 -16.59 -14.31
N PHE A 29 -5.77 -16.50 -14.05
CA PHE A 29 -4.73 -16.09 -15.01
C PHE A 29 -3.80 -17.26 -15.35
N SER A 30 -2.95 -17.09 -16.35
CA SER A 30 -1.87 -18.05 -16.64
C SER A 30 -0.63 -17.75 -15.78
N THR A 31 0.25 -18.73 -15.60
CA THR A 31 1.49 -18.57 -14.82
C THR A 31 2.40 -17.49 -15.42
N GLU A 32 2.36 -17.30 -16.73
CA GLU A 32 3.13 -16.27 -17.44
C GLU A 32 2.63 -14.84 -17.20
N GLU A 33 1.41 -14.69 -16.65
CA GLU A 33 0.81 -13.40 -16.32
C GLU A 33 1.04 -13.01 -14.84
N VAL A 34 1.91 -13.75 -14.13
CA VAL A 34 2.25 -13.51 -12.72
C VAL A 34 3.76 -13.40 -12.55
N VAL A 35 4.21 -12.39 -11.80
CA VAL A 35 5.61 -12.25 -11.39
C VAL A 35 5.68 -12.07 -9.87
N CYS A 36 6.56 -12.85 -9.20
CA CYS A 36 6.81 -12.71 -7.77
C CYS A 36 8.05 -11.87 -7.51
N GLY A 37 8.05 -11.11 -6.41
CA GLY A 37 9.16 -10.25 -6.01
C GLY A 37 9.42 -10.25 -4.50
N ASN A 38 10.61 -9.79 -4.13
CA ASN A 38 11.05 -9.59 -2.75
C ASN A 38 10.34 -8.38 -2.13
N GLY A 39 9.00 -8.48 -2.02
CA GLY A 39 8.07 -7.41 -1.72
C GLY A 39 7.74 -6.54 -2.94
N ALA A 40 6.68 -5.73 -2.82
CA ALA A 40 6.25 -4.84 -3.90
C ALA A 40 7.32 -3.82 -4.35
N SER A 41 8.21 -3.41 -3.44
CA SER A 41 9.24 -2.41 -3.76
C SER A 41 10.23 -2.88 -4.83
N GLU A 42 10.62 -4.16 -4.81
CA GLU A 42 11.45 -4.73 -5.87
C GLU A 42 10.70 -4.72 -7.21
N LEU A 43 9.42 -5.05 -7.19
CA LEU A 43 8.58 -5.06 -8.39
C LEU A 43 8.44 -3.66 -9.01
N PHE A 44 8.30 -2.60 -8.20
CA PHE A 44 8.26 -1.22 -8.73
C PHE A 44 9.55 -0.85 -9.46
N VAL A 45 10.69 -1.26 -8.94
CA VAL A 45 11.99 -1.07 -9.61
C VAL A 45 12.06 -1.88 -10.90
N ALA A 46 11.70 -3.16 -10.85
CA ALA A 46 11.71 -4.02 -12.04
C ALA A 46 10.78 -3.48 -13.15
N ILE A 47 9.59 -2.96 -12.80
CA ILE A 47 8.66 -2.34 -13.74
C ILE A 47 9.29 -1.16 -14.47
N VAL A 48 9.89 -0.21 -13.75
CA VAL A 48 10.49 0.97 -14.41
C VAL A 48 11.72 0.60 -15.22
N HIS A 49 12.49 -0.39 -14.82
CA HIS A 49 13.62 -0.90 -15.59
C HIS A 49 13.19 -1.64 -16.86
N ALA A 50 12.08 -2.38 -16.82
CA ALA A 50 11.51 -3.08 -17.97
C ALA A 50 10.92 -2.11 -19.00
N LEU A 51 10.19 -1.10 -18.54
CA LEU A 51 9.43 -0.20 -19.40
C LEU A 51 10.18 1.07 -19.81
N ARG A 52 11.22 1.47 -19.06
CA ARG A 52 12.05 2.64 -19.33
C ARG A 52 11.25 3.91 -19.66
N PRO A 53 10.26 4.30 -18.84
CA PRO A 53 9.47 5.49 -19.10
C PRO A 53 10.35 6.74 -19.04
N LYS A 54 10.16 7.69 -19.97
CA LYS A 54 10.83 9.00 -19.89
C LYS A 54 10.22 9.89 -18.80
N ARG A 55 8.89 9.82 -18.64
CA ARG A 55 8.12 10.57 -17.64
C ARG A 55 7.19 9.65 -16.88
N VAL A 56 7.16 9.83 -15.55
CA VAL A 56 6.37 9.03 -14.62
C VAL A 56 5.42 9.95 -13.83
N GLY A 57 4.12 9.70 -13.96
CA GLY A 57 3.09 10.36 -13.15
C GLY A 57 2.96 9.70 -11.79
N ILE A 58 2.86 10.51 -10.73
CA ILE A 58 2.64 10.03 -9.36
C ILE A 58 1.63 10.94 -8.69
N LEU A 59 0.49 10.39 -8.23
CA LEU A 59 -0.44 11.15 -7.40
C LEU A 59 0.21 11.48 -6.05
N ALA A 60 0.04 12.69 -5.58
CA ALA A 60 0.62 13.14 -4.31
C ALA A 60 -0.48 13.60 -3.33
N PRO A 61 -0.41 13.19 -2.05
CA PRO A 61 0.67 12.45 -1.41
C PRO A 61 0.67 10.96 -1.76
N SER A 62 1.86 10.36 -1.92
CA SER A 62 1.99 8.96 -2.29
C SER A 62 3.25 8.31 -1.71
N PHE A 63 3.33 6.98 -1.79
CA PHE A 63 4.47 6.22 -1.32
C PHE A 63 5.76 6.62 -2.04
N SER A 64 6.78 7.00 -1.28
CA SER A 64 8.07 7.48 -1.82
C SER A 64 8.83 6.47 -2.69
N GLY A 65 8.50 5.18 -2.54
CA GLY A 65 9.12 4.11 -3.33
C GLY A 65 8.85 4.22 -4.83
N TYR A 66 7.76 4.86 -5.26
CA TYR A 66 7.48 5.08 -6.68
C TYR A 66 8.43 6.10 -7.29
N ALA A 67 8.62 7.23 -6.60
CA ALA A 67 9.57 8.26 -7.03
C ALA A 67 11.01 7.70 -7.01
N TRP A 68 11.36 6.95 -5.97
CA TRP A 68 12.66 6.29 -5.89
C TRP A 68 12.87 5.30 -7.05
N ALA A 69 11.89 4.46 -7.36
CA ALA A 69 11.97 3.56 -8.51
C ALA A 69 12.16 4.33 -9.83
N ALA A 70 11.36 5.38 -10.08
CA ALA A 70 11.47 6.20 -11.29
C ALA A 70 12.87 6.84 -11.43
N GLN A 71 13.46 7.30 -10.33
CA GLN A 71 14.81 7.89 -10.31
C GLN A 71 15.90 6.88 -10.73
N THR A 72 15.73 5.57 -10.45
CA THR A 72 16.74 4.56 -10.82
C THR A 72 16.96 4.44 -12.32
N VAL A 73 16.00 4.89 -13.13
CA VAL A 73 16.09 4.90 -14.59
C VAL A 73 16.23 6.31 -15.18
N GLY A 74 16.40 7.33 -14.31
CA GLY A 74 16.51 8.73 -14.75
C GLY A 74 15.22 9.32 -15.30
N ALA A 75 14.05 8.76 -14.97
CA ALA A 75 12.77 9.27 -15.44
C ALA A 75 12.41 10.63 -14.78
N GLU A 76 11.84 11.53 -15.57
CA GLU A 76 11.23 12.76 -15.05
C GLU A 76 9.98 12.42 -14.23
N ILE A 77 9.89 12.95 -13.00
CA ILE A 77 8.75 12.74 -12.13
C ILE A 77 7.77 13.90 -12.28
N CYS A 78 6.54 13.57 -12.70
CA CYS A 78 5.41 14.48 -12.71
C CYS A 78 4.54 14.21 -11.47
N SER A 79 4.68 15.03 -10.44
CA SER A 79 3.85 14.95 -9.23
C SER A 79 2.51 15.63 -9.47
N ILE A 80 1.42 14.90 -9.29
CA ILE A 80 0.04 15.35 -9.52
C ILE A 80 -0.64 15.50 -8.16
N PRO A 81 -0.83 16.73 -7.66
CA PRO A 81 -1.32 16.96 -6.30
C PRO A 81 -2.82 16.66 -6.18
N LEU A 82 -3.17 15.93 -5.12
CA LEU A 82 -4.54 15.82 -4.62
C LEU A 82 -4.81 16.87 -3.55
N GLN A 83 -6.06 17.30 -3.43
CA GLN A 83 -6.44 18.42 -2.57
C GLN A 83 -6.78 17.94 -1.15
N GLU A 84 -6.19 18.61 -0.14
CA GLU A 84 -6.46 18.29 1.28
C GLU A 84 -7.92 18.58 1.65
N GLU A 85 -8.50 19.62 1.07
CA GLU A 85 -9.88 20.05 1.29
C GLU A 85 -10.89 18.94 0.97
N ASN A 86 -10.55 18.11 -0.03
CA ASN A 86 -11.31 16.92 -0.39
C ASN A 86 -10.73 15.62 0.25
N ASN A 87 -10.04 15.76 1.40
CA ASN A 87 -9.39 14.64 2.08
C ASN A 87 -8.47 13.81 1.16
N PHE A 88 -7.84 14.45 0.18
CA PHE A 88 -7.03 13.80 -0.87
C PHE A 88 -7.79 12.72 -1.66
N ALA A 89 -9.13 12.80 -1.70
CA ALA A 89 -9.95 11.93 -2.53
C ALA A 89 -10.04 12.48 -3.95
N MET A 90 -10.06 11.58 -4.94
CA MET A 90 -10.31 11.95 -6.33
C MET A 90 -11.81 12.19 -6.54
N ASP A 91 -12.17 13.30 -7.15
CA ASP A 91 -13.50 13.59 -7.68
C ASP A 91 -13.45 13.81 -9.20
N MET A 92 -14.58 14.07 -9.83
CA MET A 92 -14.64 14.26 -11.29
C MET A 92 -13.83 15.48 -11.75
N ALA A 93 -13.87 16.60 -11.02
CA ALA A 93 -13.12 17.82 -11.39
C ALA A 93 -11.61 17.58 -11.33
N GLN A 94 -11.15 16.89 -10.28
CA GLN A 94 -9.76 16.49 -10.14
C GLN A 94 -9.37 15.44 -11.19
N MET A 95 -10.28 14.51 -11.56
CA MET A 95 -10.07 13.53 -12.63
C MET A 95 -9.84 14.23 -13.98
N GLU A 96 -10.66 15.21 -14.32
CA GLU A 96 -10.46 16.01 -15.54
C GLU A 96 -9.12 16.76 -15.51
N SER A 97 -8.74 17.34 -14.38
CA SER A 97 -7.46 18.00 -14.20
C SER A 97 -6.29 17.03 -14.35
N LEU A 98 -6.38 15.83 -13.74
CA LEU A 98 -5.41 14.76 -13.89
C LEU A 98 -5.26 14.37 -15.38
N CYS A 99 -6.36 14.13 -16.09
CA CYS A 99 -6.33 13.75 -17.48
C CYS A 99 -5.61 14.76 -18.37
N ARG A 100 -5.71 16.07 -18.08
CA ARG A 100 -4.95 17.11 -18.79
C ARG A 100 -3.44 17.04 -18.51
N GLN A 101 -3.04 16.59 -17.33
CA GLN A 101 -1.64 16.50 -16.91
C GLN A 101 -0.94 15.21 -17.37
N LEU A 102 -1.67 14.28 -17.99
CA LEU A 102 -1.11 13.00 -18.45
C LEU A 102 -0.30 13.10 -19.75
N ASP A 103 -0.21 14.26 -20.38
CA ASP A 103 0.51 14.42 -21.65
C ASP A 103 2.02 14.13 -21.47
N GLY A 104 2.53 13.23 -22.32
CA GLY A 104 3.92 12.78 -22.32
C GLY A 104 4.28 11.82 -21.16
N ILE A 105 3.33 11.45 -20.29
CA ILE A 105 3.53 10.42 -19.26
C ILE A 105 3.50 9.05 -19.94
N GLY A 106 4.54 8.24 -19.69
CA GLY A 106 4.61 6.85 -20.16
C GLY A 106 4.16 5.83 -19.12
N LEU A 107 4.23 6.19 -17.82
CA LEU A 107 3.85 5.33 -16.72
C LEU A 107 3.22 6.16 -15.60
N LEU A 108 2.11 5.68 -15.05
CA LEU A 108 1.39 6.28 -13.92
C LEU A 108 1.37 5.31 -12.74
N PHE A 109 1.90 5.73 -11.58
CA PHE A 109 1.72 5.01 -10.31
C PHE A 109 0.48 5.50 -9.58
N LEU A 110 -0.35 4.56 -9.16
CA LEU A 110 -1.60 4.77 -8.43
C LEU A 110 -1.73 3.75 -7.30
N ALA A 111 -1.77 4.22 -6.05
CA ALA A 111 -2.07 3.35 -4.91
C ALA A 111 -3.57 3.33 -4.62
N ASN A 112 -4.15 2.15 -4.45
CA ASN A 112 -5.57 1.99 -4.18
C ASN A 112 -5.86 0.81 -3.24
N PRO A 113 -6.07 1.04 -1.94
CA PRO A 113 -6.10 2.33 -1.20
C PRO A 113 -4.77 3.08 -1.18
N ALA A 114 -4.87 4.42 -1.13
CA ALA A 114 -3.72 5.32 -1.18
C ALA A 114 -2.90 5.29 0.13
N ASN A 115 -1.58 5.32 0.02
CA ASN A 115 -0.66 5.47 1.15
C ASN A 115 0.08 6.81 1.00
N PRO A 116 -0.05 7.76 1.95
CA PRO A 116 -0.37 7.57 3.36
C PRO A 116 -1.83 7.87 3.77
N VAL A 117 -2.73 8.20 2.88
CA VAL A 117 -4.08 8.67 3.22
C VAL A 117 -5.01 7.53 3.65
N GLY A 118 -5.03 6.43 2.90
CA GLY A 118 -5.88 5.27 3.16
C GLY A 118 -7.20 5.27 2.42
N ASN A 119 -7.52 6.30 1.63
CA ASN A 119 -8.73 6.35 0.82
C ASN A 119 -8.63 5.43 -0.42
N LYS A 120 -9.76 4.95 -0.86
CA LYS A 120 -9.92 4.17 -2.10
C LYS A 120 -10.60 5.04 -3.15
N MET A 121 -10.10 4.99 -4.38
CA MET A 121 -10.75 5.63 -5.53
C MET A 121 -12.02 4.84 -5.89
N GLU A 122 -13.11 5.55 -6.18
CA GLU A 122 -14.33 4.95 -6.67
C GLU A 122 -14.10 4.22 -8.01
N ALA A 123 -14.77 3.07 -8.19
CA ALA A 123 -14.54 2.22 -9.36
C ALA A 123 -14.81 2.96 -10.69
N SER A 124 -15.85 3.79 -10.76
CA SER A 124 -16.18 4.59 -11.94
C SER A 124 -15.11 5.61 -12.30
N LEU A 125 -14.49 6.25 -11.31
CA LEU A 125 -13.38 7.19 -11.52
C LEU A 125 -12.11 6.45 -11.96
N LEU A 126 -11.82 5.30 -11.36
CA LEU A 126 -10.71 4.46 -11.77
C LEU A 126 -10.88 3.97 -13.22
N GLU A 127 -12.09 3.54 -13.59
CA GLU A 127 -12.42 3.12 -14.94
C GLU A 127 -12.21 4.26 -15.96
N THR A 128 -12.70 5.46 -15.63
CA THR A 128 -12.49 6.66 -16.45
C THR A 128 -11.00 6.96 -16.65
N LEU A 129 -10.20 6.86 -15.61
CA LEU A 129 -8.75 7.05 -15.69
C LEU A 129 -8.09 6.00 -16.58
N LEU A 130 -8.43 4.74 -16.40
CA LEU A 130 -7.89 3.63 -17.20
C LEU A 130 -8.28 3.75 -18.67
N ASP A 131 -9.52 4.16 -18.99
CA ASP A 131 -9.95 4.41 -20.38
C ASP A 131 -9.10 5.51 -21.06
N VAL A 132 -8.76 6.57 -20.33
CA VAL A 132 -7.89 7.65 -20.84
C VAL A 132 -6.46 7.15 -21.00
N CYS A 133 -5.93 6.44 -20.01
CA CYS A 133 -4.58 5.90 -20.04
C CYS A 133 -4.40 4.89 -21.19
N GLU A 134 -5.37 4.00 -21.39
CA GLU A 134 -5.35 3.00 -22.47
C GLU A 134 -5.31 3.67 -23.85
N LYS A 135 -6.18 4.66 -24.10
CA LYS A 135 -6.20 5.44 -25.35
C LYS A 135 -4.87 6.15 -25.64
N ARG A 136 -4.15 6.55 -24.58
CA ARG A 136 -2.84 7.24 -24.69
C ARG A 136 -1.65 6.28 -24.57
N ARG A 137 -1.89 4.98 -24.42
CA ARG A 137 -0.86 3.94 -24.18
C ARG A 137 0.02 4.24 -22.97
N ILE A 138 -0.58 4.77 -21.91
CA ILE A 138 0.07 4.99 -20.62
C ILE A 138 -0.07 3.72 -19.80
N THR A 139 1.05 3.15 -19.37
CA THR A 139 1.00 2.02 -18.45
C THR A 139 0.60 2.50 -17.05
N VAL A 140 -0.43 1.88 -16.48
CA VAL A 140 -0.87 2.16 -15.10
C VAL A 140 -0.39 1.05 -14.17
N VAL A 141 0.37 1.42 -13.15
CA VAL A 141 0.77 0.53 -12.05
C VAL A 141 -0.17 0.79 -10.88
N LEU A 142 -1.13 -0.09 -10.71
CA LEU A 142 -2.11 -0.04 -9.62
C LEU A 142 -1.56 -0.82 -8.43
N ASP A 143 -1.12 -0.10 -7.39
CA ASP A 143 -0.65 -0.69 -6.13
C ASP A 143 -1.83 -1.01 -5.22
N GLU A 144 -2.16 -2.29 -5.14
CA GLU A 144 -3.21 -2.86 -4.31
C GLU A 144 -2.66 -3.52 -3.02
N CYS A 145 -1.50 -3.10 -2.51
CA CYS A 145 -0.92 -3.68 -1.28
C CYS A 145 -1.84 -3.57 -0.04
N PHE A 146 -2.81 -2.67 -0.06
CA PHE A 146 -3.78 -2.49 1.03
C PHE A 146 -5.21 -2.90 0.65
N ILE A 147 -5.47 -3.37 -0.57
CA ILE A 147 -6.83 -3.67 -1.07
C ILE A 147 -7.57 -4.71 -0.22
N ALA A 148 -6.86 -5.70 0.30
CA ALA A 148 -7.47 -6.76 1.09
C ALA A 148 -8.20 -6.26 2.35
N PHE A 149 -7.81 -5.09 2.91
CA PHE A 149 -8.47 -4.49 4.07
C PHE A 149 -9.83 -3.87 3.75
N THR A 150 -10.14 -3.64 2.46
CA THR A 150 -11.42 -3.08 2.01
C THR A 150 -12.52 -4.13 1.90
N GLY A 151 -12.17 -5.41 1.99
CA GLY A 151 -13.11 -6.51 1.77
C GLY A 151 -13.52 -6.73 0.31
N THR A 152 -12.89 -6.02 -0.64
CA THR A 152 -13.14 -6.19 -2.08
C THR A 152 -12.05 -7.04 -2.73
N GLU A 153 -12.37 -7.65 -3.87
CA GLU A 153 -11.40 -8.42 -4.65
C GLU A 153 -10.38 -7.54 -5.39
N GLY A 154 -10.62 -6.22 -5.43
CA GLY A 154 -9.81 -5.26 -6.19
C GLY A 154 -10.00 -5.39 -7.70
N TYR A 155 -8.98 -5.01 -8.47
CA TYR A 155 -9.12 -4.76 -9.90
C TYR A 155 -8.24 -5.67 -10.78
N VAL A 156 -7.78 -6.81 -10.26
CA VAL A 156 -6.94 -7.76 -11.04
C VAL A 156 -7.65 -8.22 -12.32
N SER A 157 -8.97 -8.50 -12.27
CA SER A 157 -9.75 -8.92 -13.44
C SER A 157 -9.79 -7.88 -14.56
N TRP A 158 -9.54 -6.61 -14.24
CA TRP A 158 -9.53 -5.50 -15.20
C TRP A 158 -8.33 -5.54 -16.16
N ILE A 159 -7.27 -6.28 -15.85
CA ILE A 159 -6.15 -6.56 -16.76
C ILE A 159 -6.65 -7.15 -18.10
N ARG A 160 -7.77 -7.89 -18.08
CA ARG A 160 -8.38 -8.43 -19.31
C ARG A 160 -8.95 -7.35 -20.23
N LYS A 161 -9.44 -6.24 -19.63
CA LYS A 161 -9.99 -5.09 -20.36
C LYS A 161 -8.89 -4.06 -20.70
N TYR A 162 -7.90 -3.91 -19.84
CA TYR A 162 -6.86 -2.90 -19.94
C TYR A 162 -5.47 -3.53 -20.06
N PRO A 163 -4.97 -3.80 -21.27
CA PRO A 163 -3.68 -4.44 -21.51
C PRO A 163 -2.46 -3.71 -20.91
N HIS A 164 -2.56 -2.38 -20.72
CA HIS A 164 -1.49 -1.59 -20.10
C HIS A 164 -1.64 -1.44 -18.57
N LEU A 165 -2.52 -2.23 -17.93
CA LEU A 165 -2.68 -2.27 -16.48
C LEU A 165 -1.76 -3.32 -15.87
N ILE A 166 -0.98 -2.91 -14.85
CA ILE A 166 -0.20 -3.77 -13.98
C ILE A 166 -0.79 -3.64 -12.58
N VAL A 167 -1.21 -4.75 -11.96
CA VAL A 167 -1.70 -4.74 -10.57
C VAL A 167 -0.65 -5.36 -9.66
N VAL A 168 -0.18 -4.60 -8.66
CA VAL A 168 0.82 -5.03 -7.68
C VAL A 168 0.15 -5.31 -6.34
N ARG A 169 0.46 -6.44 -5.73
CA ARG A 169 -0.02 -6.86 -4.41
C ARG A 169 1.11 -7.35 -3.52
N ALA A 170 0.88 -7.38 -2.21
CA ALA A 170 1.84 -7.89 -1.25
C ALA A 170 1.16 -8.62 -0.10
N TYR A 171 1.79 -9.68 0.39
CA TYR A 171 1.40 -10.39 1.59
C TYR A 171 1.81 -9.67 2.89
N THR A 172 2.75 -8.74 2.79
CA THR A 172 3.42 -8.08 3.92
C THR A 172 2.47 -7.42 4.92
N LYS A 173 1.32 -6.92 4.46
CA LYS A 173 0.39 -6.14 5.30
C LYS A 173 -0.73 -7.00 5.84
N ILE A 174 -1.51 -7.63 4.96
CA ILE A 174 -2.71 -8.37 5.35
C ILE A 174 -2.41 -9.60 6.20
N TYR A 175 -1.26 -10.26 5.98
CA TYR A 175 -0.82 -11.42 6.76
C TYR A 175 0.16 -11.06 7.89
N ALA A 176 0.39 -9.76 8.17
CA ALA A 176 1.30 -9.27 9.23
C ALA A 176 2.72 -9.85 9.16
N ILE A 177 3.25 -10.09 7.94
CA ILE A 177 4.56 -10.69 7.69
C ILE A 177 5.51 -9.74 6.92
N PRO A 178 5.71 -8.49 7.36
CA PRO A 178 6.53 -7.53 6.61
C PRO A 178 8.00 -7.97 6.45
N GLY A 179 8.54 -8.74 7.39
CA GLY A 179 9.90 -9.27 7.36
C GLY A 179 10.13 -10.38 6.32
N ILE A 180 9.08 -11.06 5.86
CA ILE A 180 9.18 -12.13 4.86
C ILE A 180 9.45 -11.59 3.45
N ARG A 181 9.08 -10.34 3.19
CA ARG A 181 9.35 -9.68 1.91
C ARG A 181 8.76 -10.40 0.70
N LEU A 182 7.45 -10.63 0.68
CA LEU A 182 6.77 -11.28 -0.43
C LEU A 182 5.72 -10.35 -1.06
N GLY A 183 5.88 -10.10 -2.35
CA GLY A 183 4.94 -9.41 -3.22
C GLY A 183 4.81 -10.11 -4.56
N TYR A 184 3.80 -9.73 -5.31
CA TYR A 184 3.57 -10.23 -6.66
C TYR A 184 2.85 -9.18 -7.50
N LEU A 185 2.95 -9.30 -8.80
CA LEU A 185 2.15 -8.53 -9.75
C LEU A 185 1.47 -9.46 -10.75
N LEU A 186 0.39 -8.93 -11.32
CA LEU A 186 -0.28 -9.50 -12.49
C LEU A 186 -0.32 -8.44 -13.59
N ALA A 187 -0.09 -8.88 -14.82
CA ALA A 187 -0.18 -8.06 -16.03
C ALA A 187 -0.34 -8.97 -17.26
N GLN A 188 -0.42 -8.38 -18.45
CA GLN A 188 -0.33 -9.15 -19.70
C GLN A 188 1.03 -9.88 -19.80
N LYS A 189 1.01 -11.05 -20.43
CA LYS A 189 2.17 -11.95 -20.55
C LYS A 189 3.45 -11.25 -21.02
N ASP A 190 3.36 -10.45 -22.08
CA ASP A 190 4.51 -9.75 -22.67
C ASP A 190 5.10 -8.69 -21.71
N ILE A 191 4.27 -8.08 -20.87
CA ILE A 191 4.70 -7.14 -19.82
C ILE A 191 5.39 -7.93 -18.69
N CYS A 192 4.78 -9.02 -18.23
CA CYS A 192 5.36 -9.88 -17.20
C CYS A 192 6.73 -10.44 -17.60
N GLU A 193 6.89 -10.88 -18.86
CA GLU A 193 8.15 -11.37 -19.38
C GLU A 193 9.26 -10.29 -19.33
N LYS A 194 8.96 -9.08 -19.78
CA LYS A 194 9.90 -7.94 -19.70
C LYS A 194 10.30 -7.61 -18.26
N ILE A 195 9.34 -7.66 -17.32
CA ILE A 195 9.60 -7.38 -15.90
C ILE A 195 10.42 -8.50 -15.26
N ALA A 196 10.10 -9.76 -15.54
CA ALA A 196 10.83 -10.91 -15.02
C ALA A 196 12.32 -10.87 -15.40
N HIS A 197 12.65 -10.42 -16.60
CA HIS A 197 14.04 -10.25 -17.05
C HIS A 197 14.82 -9.14 -16.30
N GLN A 198 14.15 -8.31 -15.49
CA GLN A 198 14.81 -7.31 -14.65
C GLN A 198 15.02 -7.76 -13.21
N LEU A 199 14.52 -8.93 -12.85
CA LEU A 199 14.67 -9.48 -11.51
C LEU A 199 15.90 -10.37 -11.43
N PRO A 200 16.61 -10.36 -10.28
CA PRO A 200 17.67 -11.34 -10.03
C PRO A 200 17.11 -12.76 -10.03
N GLU A 201 17.94 -13.71 -10.46
CA GLU A 201 17.65 -15.13 -10.22
C GLU A 201 17.49 -15.39 -8.72
N TRP A 202 16.55 -16.28 -8.35
CA TRP A 202 16.24 -16.60 -6.95
C TRP A 202 15.90 -15.39 -6.07
N ASN A 203 15.26 -14.37 -6.65
CA ASN A 203 14.92 -13.12 -5.96
C ASN A 203 14.00 -13.29 -4.73
N VAL A 204 13.21 -14.36 -4.67
CA VAL A 204 12.33 -14.69 -3.53
C VAL A 204 12.91 -15.85 -2.76
N SER A 205 13.18 -15.67 -1.45
CA SER A 205 13.77 -16.70 -0.60
C SER A 205 12.89 -17.95 -0.48
N VAL A 206 13.52 -19.11 -0.19
CA VAL A 206 12.79 -20.36 0.02
C VAL A 206 11.73 -20.25 1.12
N VAL A 207 12.02 -19.46 2.17
CA VAL A 207 11.08 -19.19 3.27
C VAL A 207 9.88 -18.41 2.78
N ALA A 208 10.10 -17.36 1.98
CA ALA A 208 9.02 -16.54 1.42
C ALA A 208 8.16 -17.32 0.42
N GLN A 209 8.78 -18.15 -0.45
CA GLN A 209 8.05 -19.02 -1.38
C GLN A 209 7.17 -20.00 -0.61
N ARG A 210 7.72 -20.69 0.38
CA ARG A 210 6.98 -21.69 1.18
C ARG A 210 5.80 -21.03 1.93
N ILE A 211 6.03 -19.92 2.61
CA ILE A 211 4.97 -19.19 3.32
C ILE A 211 3.90 -18.72 2.33
N GLY A 212 4.28 -18.21 1.15
CA GLY A 212 3.34 -17.81 0.11
C GLY A 212 2.45 -18.95 -0.36
N MET A 213 3.03 -20.14 -0.54
CA MET A 213 2.28 -21.34 -0.90
C MET A 213 1.35 -21.81 0.22
N ASP A 214 1.84 -21.83 1.48
CA ASP A 214 1.06 -22.25 2.63
C ASP A 214 -0.14 -21.34 2.87
N ILE A 215 0.01 -20.03 2.67
CA ILE A 215 -1.10 -19.05 2.75
C ILE A 215 -2.21 -19.39 1.75
N LEU A 216 -1.87 -19.92 0.58
CA LEU A 216 -2.81 -20.24 -0.50
C LEU A 216 -3.36 -21.68 -0.41
N ASP A 217 -2.92 -22.46 0.58
CA ASP A 217 -3.26 -23.86 0.72
C ASP A 217 -4.31 -24.08 1.82
N ASP A 218 -5.59 -24.03 1.45
CA ASP A 218 -6.69 -24.29 2.38
C ASP A 218 -6.77 -25.80 2.83
N SER A 219 -5.88 -26.69 2.32
CA SER A 219 -5.79 -28.08 2.78
C SER A 219 -4.98 -28.24 4.08
N ILE A 220 -4.25 -27.19 4.50
CA ILE A 220 -3.46 -27.20 5.74
C ILE A 220 -4.40 -27.26 6.95
N PRO A 221 -4.27 -28.27 7.85
CA PRO A 221 -5.14 -28.39 9.01
C PRO A 221 -5.15 -27.13 9.89
N GLY A 222 -6.34 -26.63 10.20
CA GLY A 222 -6.52 -25.43 11.02
C GLY A 222 -6.30 -24.10 10.31
N TRP A 223 -5.93 -24.11 9.03
CA TRP A 223 -5.81 -22.91 8.20
C TRP A 223 -7.03 -22.76 7.28
N ASN A 224 -7.59 -21.55 7.21
CA ASN A 224 -8.61 -21.17 6.25
C ASN A 224 -8.39 -19.71 5.86
N ARG A 225 -7.91 -19.49 4.66
CA ARG A 225 -7.55 -18.16 4.14
C ARG A 225 -8.73 -17.19 4.15
N ARG A 226 -9.92 -17.64 3.73
CA ARG A 226 -11.12 -16.78 3.66
C ARG A 226 -11.54 -16.34 5.06
N LYS A 227 -11.54 -17.27 6.02
CA LYS A 227 -11.85 -16.96 7.42
C LYS A 227 -10.84 -15.97 8.00
N TYR A 228 -9.54 -16.20 7.80
CA TYR A 228 -8.48 -15.30 8.26
C TYR A 228 -8.67 -13.88 7.72
N LEU A 229 -8.94 -13.72 6.41
CA LEU A 229 -9.15 -12.42 5.80
C LEU A 229 -10.38 -11.72 6.39
N LYS A 230 -11.50 -12.45 6.55
CA LYS A 230 -12.73 -11.92 7.15
C LYS A 230 -12.47 -11.43 8.57
N ASP A 231 -11.91 -12.28 9.43
CA ASP A 231 -11.63 -11.96 10.84
C ASP A 231 -10.67 -10.76 10.95
N THR A 232 -9.66 -10.68 10.07
CA THR A 232 -8.71 -9.56 10.03
C THR A 232 -9.40 -8.25 9.62
N ILE A 233 -10.26 -8.28 8.62
CA ILE A 233 -11.01 -7.09 8.15
C ILE A 233 -11.93 -6.59 9.27
N GLU A 234 -12.67 -7.49 9.91
CA GLU A 234 -13.57 -7.15 11.02
C GLU A 234 -12.81 -6.52 12.19
N LEU A 235 -11.70 -7.13 12.61
CA LEU A 235 -10.81 -6.58 13.63
C LEU A 235 -10.32 -5.17 13.28
N ILE A 236 -9.78 -4.98 12.08
CA ILE A 236 -9.25 -3.67 11.66
C ILE A 236 -10.35 -2.61 11.59
N GLN A 237 -11.56 -2.97 11.17
CA GLN A 237 -12.69 -2.03 11.15
C GLN A 237 -13.15 -1.65 12.56
N GLU A 238 -13.21 -2.61 13.49
CA GLU A 238 -13.56 -2.37 14.88
C GLU A 238 -12.52 -1.48 15.57
N GLU A 239 -11.27 -1.82 15.48
CA GLU A 239 -10.16 -1.07 16.09
C GLU A 239 -9.99 0.32 15.48
N LYS A 240 -10.29 0.47 14.21
CA LYS A 240 -10.31 1.78 13.54
C LYS A 240 -11.43 2.68 14.08
N ARG A 241 -12.62 2.10 14.34
CA ARG A 241 -13.73 2.83 14.99
C ARG A 241 -13.36 3.25 16.42
N PHE A 242 -12.76 2.33 17.19
CA PHE A 242 -12.25 2.62 18.52
C PHE A 242 -11.25 3.78 18.51
N LEU A 243 -10.20 3.70 17.69
CA LEU A 243 -9.19 4.75 17.59
C LEU A 243 -9.80 6.10 17.18
N LYS A 244 -10.67 6.13 16.18
CA LYS A 244 -11.34 7.37 15.75
C LYS A 244 -12.16 7.98 16.88
N HIS A 245 -12.92 7.18 17.62
CA HIS A 245 -13.73 7.63 18.73
C HIS A 245 -12.87 8.27 19.82
N GLU A 246 -11.84 7.54 20.31
CA GLU A 246 -10.98 8.03 21.38
C GLU A 246 -10.15 9.26 20.97
N LEU A 247 -9.59 9.27 19.76
CA LEU A 247 -8.85 10.43 19.25
C LEU A 247 -9.74 11.69 19.16
N THR A 248 -10.98 11.55 18.68
CA THR A 248 -11.93 12.65 18.61
C THR A 248 -12.29 13.15 20.00
N LYS A 249 -12.51 12.24 20.96
CA LYS A 249 -12.80 12.58 22.35
C LYS A 249 -11.65 13.34 23.03
N ILE A 250 -10.40 12.94 22.76
CA ILE A 250 -9.21 13.54 23.38
C ILE A 250 -8.89 14.91 22.78
N PHE A 251 -8.94 15.04 21.44
CA PHE A 251 -8.38 16.19 20.74
C PHE A 251 -9.41 17.11 20.10
N GLY A 252 -10.63 16.62 19.81
CA GLY A 252 -11.65 17.40 19.11
C GLY A 252 -11.11 18.07 17.85
N ASP A 253 -11.35 19.37 17.71
CA ASP A 253 -10.92 20.18 16.57
C ASP A 253 -9.40 20.39 16.46
N GLN A 254 -8.62 19.99 17.48
CA GLN A 254 -7.15 20.09 17.45
C GLN A 254 -6.49 19.02 16.57
N MET A 255 -7.26 18.02 16.11
CA MET A 255 -6.77 16.94 15.27
C MET A 255 -7.77 16.57 14.19
N LYS A 256 -7.38 16.71 12.94
CA LYS A 256 -8.13 16.16 11.80
C LYS A 256 -7.74 14.69 11.59
N ILE A 257 -8.73 13.82 11.49
CA ILE A 257 -8.56 12.38 11.19
C ILE A 257 -9.12 12.14 9.79
N PHE A 258 -8.26 11.72 8.86
CA PHE A 258 -8.68 11.46 7.49
C PHE A 258 -9.41 10.13 7.36
N PRO A 259 -10.38 10.00 6.44
CA PRO A 259 -11.02 8.73 6.10
C PRO A 259 -9.98 7.71 5.62
N SER A 260 -10.14 6.43 6.01
CA SER A 260 -9.22 5.38 5.58
C SER A 260 -9.93 4.03 5.46
N GLU A 261 -9.68 3.32 4.39
CA GLU A 261 -10.07 1.91 4.18
C GLU A 261 -8.89 0.95 4.42
N ALA A 262 -7.67 1.47 4.63
CA ALA A 262 -6.49 0.69 4.98
C ALA A 262 -6.40 0.39 6.50
N ASN A 263 -5.34 -0.31 6.92
CA ASN A 263 -5.04 -0.60 8.32
C ASN A 263 -4.20 0.49 9.00
N PHE A 264 -4.44 1.75 8.65
CA PHE A 264 -3.81 2.93 9.26
C PHE A 264 -4.73 4.14 9.18
N LEU A 265 -4.43 5.18 9.95
CA LEU A 265 -5.10 6.48 9.90
C LEU A 265 -4.06 7.57 9.65
N LEU A 266 -4.36 8.49 8.73
CA LEU A 266 -3.63 9.74 8.57
C LEU A 266 -4.26 10.79 9.51
N LEU A 267 -3.40 11.48 10.25
CA LEU A 267 -3.76 12.51 11.22
C LEU A 267 -3.09 13.82 10.85
N LYS A 268 -3.77 14.94 11.10
CA LYS A 268 -3.17 16.28 11.02
C LYS A 268 -3.35 17.00 12.33
N THR A 269 -2.28 17.50 12.95
CA THR A 269 -2.31 18.30 14.18
C THR A 269 -1.00 19.08 14.35
N GLN A 270 -1.08 20.25 15.00
CA GLN A 270 0.10 21.04 15.36
C GLN A 270 0.87 20.46 16.58
N ILE A 271 0.30 19.46 17.26
CA ILE A 271 0.97 18.78 18.36
C ILE A 271 2.11 17.92 17.78
N PRO A 272 3.37 18.03 18.27
CA PRO A 272 4.52 17.29 17.72
C PRO A 272 4.47 15.80 18.13
N LEU A 273 3.45 15.06 17.66
CA LEU A 273 3.13 13.70 18.09
C LEU A 273 4.30 12.73 17.93
N TYR A 274 5.04 12.82 16.83
CA TYR A 274 6.17 11.91 16.57
C TYR A 274 7.19 11.92 17.71
N ARG A 275 7.64 13.11 18.13
CA ARG A 275 8.60 13.24 19.21
C ARG A 275 8.02 12.80 20.56
N LEU A 276 6.81 13.28 20.89
CA LEU A 276 6.18 13.01 22.18
C LEU A 276 5.83 11.54 22.40
N LEU A 277 5.44 10.83 21.34
CA LEU A 277 5.17 9.39 21.39
C LEU A 277 6.47 8.58 21.39
N LEU A 278 7.51 9.02 20.67
CA LEU A 278 8.83 8.37 20.68
C LEU A 278 9.44 8.38 22.10
N GLU A 279 9.31 9.49 22.84
CA GLU A 279 9.72 9.61 24.26
C GLU A 279 9.00 8.60 25.17
N ARG A 280 7.87 8.02 24.71
CA ARG A 280 7.07 6.99 25.41
C ARG A 280 7.25 5.59 24.79
N GLY A 281 8.24 5.41 23.94
CA GLY A 281 8.52 4.13 23.30
C GLY A 281 7.54 3.75 22.18
N ILE A 282 6.72 4.71 21.70
CA ILE A 282 5.75 4.48 20.63
C ILE A 282 6.22 5.18 19.35
N LEU A 283 6.51 4.37 18.33
CA LEU A 283 6.93 4.87 17.02
C LEU A 283 5.73 4.98 16.07
N ILE A 284 5.45 6.19 15.63
CA ILE A 284 4.49 6.49 14.56
C ILE A 284 5.21 6.99 13.31
N ARG A 285 4.52 7.07 12.19
CA ARG A 285 5.10 7.61 10.96
C ARG A 285 4.93 9.14 10.91
N ASN A 286 6.03 9.89 10.91
CA ASN A 286 6.05 11.29 10.50
C ASN A 286 5.94 11.36 8.96
N CYS A 287 4.96 12.10 8.46
CA CYS A 287 4.65 12.18 7.03
C CYS A 287 5.23 13.43 6.34
N ALA A 288 6.07 14.21 7.00
CA ALA A 288 6.64 15.45 6.45
C ALA A 288 7.46 15.25 5.15
N ASN A 289 7.95 14.05 4.89
CA ASN A 289 8.69 13.73 3.67
C ASN A 289 7.82 13.21 2.51
N TYR A 290 6.49 13.18 2.68
CA TYR A 290 5.59 12.90 1.57
C TYR A 290 5.32 14.20 0.80
N THR A 291 5.47 14.16 -0.51
CA THR A 291 5.12 15.30 -1.36
C THR A 291 3.66 15.72 -1.12
N GLY A 292 3.44 16.99 -0.85
CA GLY A 292 2.10 17.54 -0.56
C GLY A 292 1.67 17.47 0.91
N LEU A 293 2.50 16.92 1.83
CA LEU A 293 2.23 16.93 3.28
C LEU A 293 3.25 17.77 4.04
N GLY A 294 2.79 18.40 5.14
CA GLY A 294 3.61 19.19 6.05
C GLY A 294 4.12 18.41 7.27
N GLN A 295 4.78 19.11 8.17
CA GLN A 295 5.31 18.55 9.43
C GLN A 295 4.21 18.20 10.45
N ASP A 296 3.00 18.65 10.21
CA ASP A 296 1.81 18.45 11.01
C ASP A 296 1.02 17.18 10.65
N PHE A 297 1.53 16.37 9.69
CA PHE A 297 0.93 15.13 9.27
C PHE A 297 1.63 13.90 9.85
N TYR A 298 0.82 13.00 10.42
CA TYR A 298 1.29 11.76 11.03
C TYR A 298 0.43 10.59 10.58
N ARG A 299 1.02 9.40 10.45
CA ARG A 299 0.27 8.18 10.17
C ARG A 299 0.46 7.19 11.31
N ILE A 300 -0.64 6.71 11.88
CA ILE A 300 -0.66 5.65 12.89
C ILE A 300 -1.18 4.34 12.27
N ALA A 301 -0.61 3.21 12.67
CA ALA A 301 -1.12 1.90 12.30
C ALA A 301 -2.33 1.54 13.19
N VAL A 302 -3.32 0.90 12.60
CA VAL A 302 -4.38 0.20 13.34
C VAL A 302 -3.84 -1.19 13.67
N LYS A 303 -3.74 -1.51 14.96
CA LYS A 303 -3.19 -2.76 15.48
C LYS A 303 -4.24 -3.56 16.25
N GLY A 304 -3.81 -4.52 17.06
CA GLY A 304 -4.67 -5.18 18.04
C GLY A 304 -5.09 -4.24 19.16
N HIS A 305 -6.16 -4.60 19.87
CA HIS A 305 -6.74 -3.75 20.92
C HIS A 305 -5.72 -3.32 22.00
N PRO A 306 -4.86 -4.21 22.55
CA PRO A 306 -3.90 -3.81 23.57
C PRO A 306 -2.94 -2.71 23.13
N GLU A 307 -2.40 -2.80 21.90
CA GLU A 307 -1.47 -1.78 21.37
C GLU A 307 -2.20 -0.48 21.05
N ASN A 308 -3.45 -0.54 20.61
CA ASN A 308 -4.25 0.66 20.35
C ASN A 308 -4.62 1.35 21.67
N VAL A 309 -4.96 0.62 22.74
CA VAL A 309 -5.17 1.18 24.07
C VAL A 309 -3.90 1.85 24.59
N GLN A 310 -2.75 1.21 24.46
CA GLN A 310 -1.46 1.79 24.87
C GLN A 310 -1.18 3.12 24.14
N LEU A 311 -1.49 3.20 22.84
CA LEU A 311 -1.38 4.45 22.07
C LEU A 311 -2.32 5.52 22.63
N ILE A 312 -3.56 5.19 22.94
CA ILE A 312 -4.57 6.13 23.49
C ILE A 312 -4.16 6.64 24.87
N GLU A 313 -3.68 5.77 25.76
CA GLU A 313 -3.18 6.15 27.09
C GLU A 313 -2.00 7.15 26.98
N ALA A 314 -1.05 6.88 26.08
CA ALA A 314 0.07 7.79 25.84
C ALA A 314 -0.39 9.16 25.30
N LEU A 315 -1.39 9.18 24.42
CA LEU A 315 -1.97 10.40 23.86
C LEU A 315 -2.75 11.21 24.92
N LEU A 316 -3.45 10.53 25.83
CA LEU A 316 -4.10 11.17 26.99
C LEU A 316 -3.10 11.84 27.92
N ASP A 317 -1.96 11.19 28.22
CA ASP A 317 -0.88 11.79 29.04
C ASP A 317 -0.26 13.03 28.33
N ILE A 318 -0.04 12.94 27.03
CA ILE A 318 0.43 14.09 26.22
C ILE A 318 -0.52 15.27 26.32
N LYS A 319 -1.84 15.01 26.19
CA LYS A 319 -2.87 16.06 26.26
C LYS A 319 -2.88 16.73 27.63
N LYS A 320 -2.91 15.95 28.73
CA LYS A 320 -2.92 16.47 30.12
C LYS A 320 -1.68 17.33 30.39
N LYS A 321 -0.48 16.86 30.07
CA LYS A 321 0.77 17.62 30.26
C LYS A 321 0.84 18.89 29.40
N GLY A 322 0.21 18.87 28.22
CA GLY A 322 0.09 20.05 27.37
C GLY A 322 -0.81 21.12 27.99
N GLU A 323 -1.92 20.73 28.60
CA GLU A 323 -2.84 21.61 29.30
C GLU A 323 -2.21 22.19 30.59
N GLU A 324 -1.56 21.36 31.42
CA GLU A 324 -0.85 21.83 32.61
C GLU A 324 0.20 22.90 32.30
N LYS A 325 0.99 22.72 31.20
CA LYS A 325 1.98 23.73 30.76
C LYS A 325 1.32 25.01 30.26
N ARG A 326 0.09 24.94 29.74
CA ARG A 326 -0.65 26.10 29.21
C ARG A 326 -1.33 26.90 30.30
N TYR A 327 -1.85 26.24 31.34
CA TYR A 327 -2.57 26.84 32.45
C TYR A 327 -1.76 26.99 33.74
N GLY A 328 -0.64 26.29 33.89
CA GLY A 328 0.27 26.36 35.06
C GLY A 328 1.31 27.50 35.03
N LYS A 329 1.18 28.45 34.11
CA LYS A 329 1.95 29.71 34.08
C LYS A 329 1.13 30.85 34.69
N HIS A 330 0.73 30.68 35.96
CA HIS A 330 0.26 31.76 36.79
C HIS A 330 1.00 31.72 38.12
#